data_ea6e4ce74d7d256d7c3b0db39bf5f6ac
#
_entry.id   ea6e4ce74d7d256d7c3b0db39bf5f6ac
#
_cell.length_a   1.000
_cell.length_b   1.000
_cell.length_c   1.000
_cell.angle_alpha   90.00
_cell.angle_beta   90.00
_cell.angle_gamma   90.00
#
_symmetry.space_group_name_H-M   'P 1'
#
loop_
_entity.id
_entity.type
_entity.pdbx_description
1 polymer ?
#
loop_
_entity_poly.entity_id
_entity_poly.type
_entity_poly.pdbx_seq_one_letter_code
_entity_poly.pdbx_strand_id
1 'polypeptide(L)'
;MEKKTFMQKLKNMGPAAIITSAFIGPGTITTATLVGVKFQYALLWAVLFSGISLIVMMEMSSRIAIVSQKNVIDAAIALKPENRGWRLFIQIFVGLAVGISCFAFQAGNEIGASAGLQDITGMPQWISALIIGVIALVAALASNKVLETIMQFFVSIMGVLFLVTAIAVAPNLGKVVTGLVPVIPEGGLMNTMALIGTTLIGMNLILHSITSQGKYTSLDQLPDARFDIRFNIIIGIIITASILITSGTVLYGTGTSVNGALTFTKSLEPVLGSWARVVGDLGLLAAGLSSAIAVGFTFKTIFSALFHWEGGSSCTKAKLLAIVVIVFGTVLAMVNTTPAAIIVAAQAISGFILPFIAILLLVIANSKKLLGSNTNSVIRNVLGGIAAAATLALAVRALYN
;
A
#
# COMPACT_ATOMS: atom_id res chain seq x y z
N MET A 1 -1.47 -34.68 -4.01
CA MET A 1 -2.23 -33.39 -3.98
C MET A 1 -2.63 -33.02 -5.40
N GLU A 2 -3.91 -32.94 -5.70
CA GLU A 2 -4.38 -32.44 -6.99
C GLU A 2 -3.91 -31.00 -7.19
N LYS A 3 -3.34 -30.72 -8.34
CA LYS A 3 -2.94 -29.34 -8.70
C LYS A 3 -4.20 -28.51 -8.89
N LYS A 4 -4.47 -27.57 -7.99
CA LYS A 4 -5.57 -26.61 -8.14
C LYS A 4 -5.48 -25.90 -9.50
N THR A 5 -6.61 -25.80 -10.19
CA THR A 5 -6.71 -25.05 -11.44
C THR A 5 -6.48 -23.55 -11.20
N PHE A 6 -6.14 -22.79 -12.23
CA PHE A 6 -5.96 -21.33 -12.14
C PHE A 6 -7.20 -20.64 -11.56
N MET A 7 -8.41 -21.02 -12.01
CA MET A 7 -9.67 -20.47 -11.49
C MET A 7 -9.92 -20.79 -10.01
N GLN A 8 -9.51 -21.98 -9.55
CA GLN A 8 -9.60 -22.33 -8.13
C GLN A 8 -8.62 -21.52 -7.28
N LYS A 9 -7.44 -21.21 -7.82
CA LYS A 9 -6.48 -20.33 -7.12
C LYS A 9 -7.00 -18.91 -7.04
N LEU A 10 -7.61 -18.36 -8.12
CA LEU A 10 -8.23 -17.03 -8.11
C LEU A 10 -9.35 -16.92 -7.05
N LYS A 11 -10.22 -17.93 -6.96
CA LYS A 11 -11.29 -17.96 -5.94
C LYS A 11 -10.77 -18.02 -4.51
N ASN A 12 -9.54 -18.51 -4.32
CA ASN A 12 -8.91 -18.66 -3.00
C ASN A 12 -8.03 -17.46 -2.61
N MET A 13 -7.93 -16.41 -3.44
CA MET A 13 -7.19 -15.19 -3.11
C MET A 13 -7.89 -14.39 -2.01
N GLY A 14 -7.16 -13.57 -1.27
CA GLY A 14 -7.75 -12.70 -0.25
C GLY A 14 -6.73 -11.81 0.46
N PRO A 15 -5.84 -12.31 1.33
CA PRO A 15 -4.94 -11.45 2.10
C PRO A 15 -4.13 -10.45 1.27
N ALA A 16 -3.57 -10.88 0.14
CA ALA A 16 -2.78 -9.99 -0.71
C ALA A 16 -3.65 -8.99 -1.49
N ALA A 17 -4.90 -9.34 -1.83
CA ALA A 17 -5.82 -8.41 -2.48
C ALA A 17 -6.16 -7.20 -1.58
N ILE A 18 -6.35 -7.42 -0.26
CA ILE A 18 -6.55 -6.34 0.71
C ILE A 18 -5.34 -5.39 0.72
N ILE A 19 -4.12 -5.95 0.72
CA ILE A 19 -2.89 -5.16 0.71
C ILE A 19 -2.77 -4.35 -0.58
N THR A 20 -3.08 -4.96 -1.73
CA THR A 20 -3.03 -4.27 -3.03
C THR A 20 -4.04 -3.12 -3.09
N SER A 21 -5.26 -3.31 -2.58
CA SER A 21 -6.24 -2.23 -2.44
C SER A 21 -5.76 -1.11 -1.52
N ALA A 22 -5.03 -1.45 -0.45
CA ALA A 22 -4.55 -0.48 0.51
C ALA A 22 -3.46 0.43 -0.06
N PHE A 23 -2.57 -0.07 -0.94
CA PHE A 23 -1.51 0.76 -1.49
C PHE A 23 -1.86 1.43 -2.84
N ILE A 24 -2.81 0.90 -3.62
CA ILE A 24 -3.31 1.56 -4.83
C ILE A 24 -4.38 2.59 -4.44
N GLY A 25 -3.94 3.71 -3.91
CA GLY A 25 -4.80 4.80 -3.47
C GLY A 25 -4.38 6.14 -4.06
N PRO A 26 -5.01 7.24 -3.62
CA PRO A 26 -4.65 8.61 -4.04
C PRO A 26 -3.18 8.93 -3.82
N GLY A 27 -2.56 8.33 -2.80
CA GLY A 27 -1.13 8.43 -2.53
C GLY A 27 -0.29 7.92 -3.69
N THR A 28 -0.57 6.73 -4.18
CA THR A 28 0.12 6.14 -5.33
C THR A 28 -0.16 6.93 -6.61
N ILE A 29 -1.42 7.31 -6.86
CA ILE A 29 -1.81 8.10 -8.03
C ILE A 29 -1.06 9.44 -8.03
N THR A 30 -1.11 10.20 -6.92
CA THR A 30 -0.44 11.51 -6.81
C THR A 30 1.07 11.37 -6.97
N THR A 31 1.70 10.42 -6.27
CA THR A 31 3.16 10.28 -6.27
C THR A 31 3.66 9.79 -7.63
N ALA A 32 3.00 8.80 -8.24
CA ALA A 32 3.39 8.31 -9.56
C ALA A 32 3.18 9.37 -10.64
N THR A 33 2.10 10.15 -10.56
CA THR A 33 1.85 11.32 -11.44
C THR A 33 2.93 12.38 -11.26
N LEU A 34 3.25 12.76 -10.02
CA LEU A 34 4.27 13.76 -9.71
C LEU A 34 5.64 13.32 -10.26
N VAL A 35 6.00 12.05 -10.09
CA VAL A 35 7.24 11.49 -10.62
C VAL A 35 7.23 11.50 -12.15
N GLY A 36 6.13 11.10 -12.79
CA GLY A 36 5.98 11.15 -14.24
C GLY A 36 6.14 12.57 -14.80
N VAL A 37 5.47 13.54 -14.18
CA VAL A 37 5.53 14.97 -14.57
C VAL A 37 6.93 15.55 -14.41
N LYS A 38 7.64 15.24 -13.32
CA LYS A 38 8.96 15.83 -13.01
C LYS A 38 10.12 15.12 -13.70
N PHE A 39 10.09 13.79 -13.76
CA PHE A 39 11.25 12.96 -14.11
C PHE A 39 10.97 12.02 -15.29
N GLN A 40 9.83 12.17 -15.97
CA GLN A 40 9.38 11.28 -17.03
C GLN A 40 9.35 9.82 -16.53
N TYR A 41 10.18 8.95 -17.08
CA TYR A 41 10.24 7.53 -16.70
C TYR A 41 11.42 7.18 -15.78
N ALA A 42 12.25 8.15 -15.39
CA ALA A 42 13.53 7.91 -14.74
C ALA A 42 13.44 7.13 -13.42
N LEU A 43 12.28 7.13 -12.75
CA LEU A 43 12.06 6.40 -11.51
C LEU A 43 11.20 5.14 -11.68
N LEU A 44 11.00 4.64 -12.91
CA LEU A 44 10.23 3.41 -13.15
C LEU A 44 10.90 2.19 -12.46
N TRP A 45 12.23 2.19 -12.37
CA TRP A 45 12.97 1.18 -11.62
C TRP A 45 12.54 1.09 -10.14
N ALA A 46 12.18 2.22 -9.52
CA ALA A 46 11.77 2.24 -8.12
C ALA A 46 10.40 1.57 -7.91
N VAL A 47 9.51 1.63 -8.92
CA VAL A 47 8.24 0.88 -8.93
C VAL A 47 8.51 -0.62 -8.97
N LEU A 48 9.40 -1.08 -9.86
CA LEU A 48 9.76 -2.50 -9.94
C LEU A 48 10.48 -2.97 -8.68
N PHE A 49 11.45 -2.19 -8.19
CA PHE A 49 12.18 -2.48 -6.95
C PHE A 49 11.24 -2.64 -5.76
N SER A 50 10.33 -1.68 -5.57
CA SER A 50 9.38 -1.73 -4.46
C SER A 50 8.42 -2.93 -4.56
N GLY A 51 7.92 -3.23 -5.75
CA GLY A 51 7.03 -4.37 -5.97
C GLY A 51 7.72 -5.73 -5.76
N ILE A 52 8.94 -5.91 -6.30
CA ILE A 52 9.73 -7.15 -6.07
C ILE A 52 10.05 -7.30 -4.58
N SER A 53 10.47 -6.21 -3.92
CA SER A 53 10.74 -6.19 -2.48
C SER A 53 9.48 -6.53 -1.67
N LEU A 54 8.32 -6.01 -2.07
CA LEU A 54 7.05 -6.32 -1.43
C LEU A 54 6.68 -7.80 -1.56
N ILE A 55 6.86 -8.42 -2.74
CA ILE A 55 6.64 -9.86 -2.93
C ILE A 55 7.50 -10.68 -1.97
N VAL A 56 8.78 -10.34 -1.84
CA VAL A 56 9.73 -11.05 -0.97
C VAL A 56 9.34 -10.88 0.50
N MET A 57 9.03 -9.66 0.94
CA MET A 57 8.68 -9.38 2.34
C MET A 57 7.30 -9.95 2.71
N MET A 58 6.31 -9.89 1.82
CA MET A 58 5.01 -10.50 2.06
C MET A 58 5.10 -12.04 2.11
N GLU A 59 5.97 -12.65 1.29
CA GLU A 59 6.23 -14.10 1.39
C GLU A 59 6.84 -14.47 2.74
N MET A 60 7.81 -13.68 3.25
CA MET A 60 8.34 -13.89 4.60
C MET A 60 7.26 -13.74 5.66
N SER A 61 6.47 -12.67 5.58
CA SER A 61 5.37 -12.37 6.51
C SER A 61 4.32 -13.50 6.54
N SER A 62 3.87 -13.97 5.36
CA SER A 62 2.92 -15.07 5.23
C SER A 62 3.50 -16.40 5.71
N ARG A 63 4.75 -16.72 5.35
CA ARG A 63 5.43 -17.94 5.77
C ARG A 63 5.67 -17.99 7.29
N ILE A 64 6.03 -16.86 7.92
CA ILE A 64 6.09 -16.75 9.37
C ILE A 64 4.73 -17.13 9.96
N ALA A 65 3.66 -16.53 9.46
CA ALA A 65 2.31 -16.78 9.97
C ALA A 65 1.86 -18.24 9.80
N ILE A 66 2.09 -18.84 8.63
CA ILE A 66 1.66 -20.21 8.32
C ILE A 66 2.48 -21.25 9.08
N VAL A 67 3.81 -21.08 9.15
CA VAL A 67 4.72 -22.07 9.76
C VAL A 67 4.66 -22.02 11.29
N SER A 68 4.74 -20.81 11.87
CA SER A 68 4.77 -20.66 13.33
C SER A 68 3.39 -20.59 13.96
N GLN A 69 2.32 -20.46 13.17
CA GLN A 69 0.95 -20.17 13.62
C GLN A 69 0.89 -18.90 14.50
N LYS A 70 1.80 -17.95 14.25
CA LYS A 70 1.91 -16.65 14.90
C LYS A 70 2.00 -15.55 13.86
N ASN A 71 1.25 -14.47 14.03
CA ASN A 71 1.48 -13.28 13.23
C ASN A 71 2.88 -12.69 13.53
N VAL A 72 3.32 -11.71 12.73
CA VAL A 72 4.66 -11.10 12.86
C VAL A 72 4.88 -10.49 14.25
N ILE A 73 3.86 -9.92 14.89
CA ILE A 73 3.96 -9.31 16.24
C ILE A 73 4.25 -10.39 17.28
N ASP A 74 3.44 -11.45 17.29
CA ASP A 74 3.59 -12.55 18.23
C ASP A 74 4.88 -13.33 17.99
N ALA A 75 5.28 -13.49 16.72
CA ALA A 75 6.56 -14.10 16.36
C ALA A 75 7.74 -13.26 16.84
N ALA A 76 7.67 -11.92 16.72
CA ALA A 76 8.69 -11.01 17.24
C ALA A 76 8.83 -11.12 18.76
N ILE A 77 7.70 -11.13 19.48
CA ILE A 77 7.69 -11.30 20.95
C ILE A 77 8.27 -12.67 21.32
N ALA A 78 7.95 -13.72 20.57
CA ALA A 78 8.42 -15.10 20.82
C ALA A 78 9.92 -15.31 20.57
N LEU A 79 10.64 -14.36 19.98
CA LEU A 79 12.12 -14.40 19.91
C LEU A 79 12.75 -14.37 21.30
N LYS A 80 12.16 -13.58 22.22
CA LYS A 80 12.61 -13.44 23.63
C LYS A 80 11.39 -13.44 24.55
N PRO A 81 10.70 -14.59 24.76
CA PRO A 81 9.39 -14.66 25.40
C PRO A 81 9.42 -14.22 26.87
N GLU A 82 10.51 -14.52 27.58
CA GLU A 82 10.66 -14.18 29.02
C GLU A 82 11.06 -12.71 29.25
N ASN A 83 11.45 -11.98 28.20
CA ASN A 83 11.94 -10.61 28.33
C ASN A 83 10.77 -9.62 28.22
N ARG A 84 10.31 -9.12 29.37
CA ARG A 84 9.22 -8.12 29.44
C ARG A 84 9.58 -6.81 28.71
N GLY A 85 10.84 -6.37 28.80
CA GLY A 85 11.32 -5.16 28.11
C GLY A 85 11.26 -5.32 26.59
N TRP A 86 11.63 -6.50 26.08
CA TRP A 86 11.52 -6.82 24.64
C TRP A 86 10.07 -6.81 24.17
N ARG A 87 9.16 -7.42 24.92
CA ARG A 87 7.72 -7.38 24.62
C ARG A 87 7.21 -5.95 24.55
N LEU A 88 7.51 -5.14 25.56
CA LEU A 88 7.10 -3.73 25.61
C LEU A 88 7.70 -2.94 24.45
N PHE A 89 8.98 -3.16 24.12
CA PHE A 89 9.62 -2.54 22.96
C PHE A 89 8.89 -2.85 21.66
N ILE A 90 8.57 -4.13 21.37
CA ILE A 90 7.83 -4.52 20.17
C ILE A 90 6.44 -3.87 20.15
N GLN A 91 5.73 -3.86 21.27
CA GLN A 91 4.40 -3.24 21.37
C GLN A 91 4.44 -1.74 21.09
N ILE A 92 5.36 -1.01 21.67
CA ILE A 92 5.52 0.44 21.47
C ILE A 92 5.95 0.70 20.02
N PHE A 93 6.99 0.00 19.55
CA PHE A 93 7.52 0.19 18.19
C PHE A 93 6.46 -0.07 17.11
N VAL A 94 5.78 -1.21 17.16
CA VAL A 94 4.73 -1.56 16.20
C VAL A 94 3.54 -0.61 16.33
N GLY A 95 3.13 -0.30 17.56
CA GLY A 95 2.02 0.62 17.83
C GLY A 95 2.26 2.02 17.26
N LEU A 96 3.45 2.59 17.46
CA LEU A 96 3.82 3.88 16.90
C LEU A 96 3.97 3.83 15.37
N ALA A 97 4.70 2.83 14.85
CA ALA A 97 4.92 2.69 13.42
C ALA A 97 3.60 2.56 12.64
N VAL A 98 2.69 1.70 13.11
CA VAL A 98 1.37 1.50 12.51
C VAL A 98 0.47 2.71 12.74
N GLY A 99 0.48 3.27 13.96
CA GLY A 99 -0.33 4.45 14.28
C GLY A 99 -0.01 5.62 13.36
N ILE A 100 1.25 6.04 13.31
CA ILE A 100 1.71 7.14 12.46
C ILE A 100 1.37 6.87 10.99
N SER A 101 1.64 5.65 10.50
CA SER A 101 1.32 5.28 9.11
C SER A 101 -0.18 5.36 8.83
N CYS A 102 -1.04 4.79 9.69
CA CYS A 102 -2.48 4.79 9.48
C CYS A 102 -3.07 6.20 9.45
N PHE A 103 -2.69 7.08 10.37
CA PHE A 103 -3.16 8.47 10.41
C PHE A 103 -2.71 9.25 9.16
N ALA A 104 -1.43 9.09 8.77
CA ALA A 104 -0.88 9.75 7.60
C ALA A 104 -1.57 9.31 6.29
N PHE A 105 -1.73 7.99 6.09
CA PHE A 105 -2.38 7.46 4.90
C PHE A 105 -3.88 7.77 4.85
N GLN A 106 -4.56 7.73 6.00
CA GLN A 106 -5.99 8.02 6.04
C GLN A 106 -6.30 9.46 5.58
N ALA A 107 -5.52 10.43 6.05
CA ALA A 107 -5.64 11.80 5.59
C ALA A 107 -5.53 11.90 4.06
N GLY A 108 -4.48 11.31 3.47
CA GLY A 108 -4.27 11.32 2.02
C GLY A 108 -5.37 10.62 1.22
N ASN A 109 -5.88 9.49 1.74
CA ASN A 109 -6.91 8.70 1.08
C ASN A 109 -8.25 9.46 1.03
N GLU A 110 -8.66 10.06 2.14
CA GLU A 110 -9.92 10.81 2.19
C GLU A 110 -9.85 12.14 1.44
N ILE A 111 -8.71 12.84 1.50
CA ILE A 111 -8.46 14.02 0.67
C ILE A 111 -8.60 13.68 -0.82
N GLY A 112 -7.99 12.60 -1.27
CA GLY A 112 -8.06 12.18 -2.67
C GLY A 112 -9.45 11.73 -3.09
N ALA A 113 -10.13 10.90 -2.30
CA ALA A 113 -11.48 10.43 -2.59
C ALA A 113 -12.49 11.58 -2.64
N SER A 114 -12.42 12.49 -1.66
CA SER A 114 -13.31 13.65 -1.60
C SER A 114 -13.06 14.66 -2.73
N ALA A 115 -11.81 14.81 -3.17
CA ALA A 115 -11.49 15.64 -4.34
C ALA A 115 -12.13 15.08 -5.62
N GLY A 116 -12.08 13.76 -5.85
CA GLY A 116 -12.77 13.12 -6.97
C GLY A 116 -14.30 13.31 -6.90
N LEU A 117 -14.90 13.14 -5.73
CA LEU A 117 -16.33 13.36 -5.55
C LEU A 117 -16.73 14.83 -5.75
N GLN A 118 -15.92 15.76 -5.23
CA GLN A 118 -16.10 17.20 -5.44
C GLN A 118 -16.08 17.56 -6.92
N ASP A 119 -15.11 17.05 -7.67
CA ASP A 119 -14.95 17.40 -9.08
C ASP A 119 -16.11 16.87 -9.95
N ILE A 120 -16.63 15.66 -9.65
CA ILE A 120 -17.79 15.08 -10.32
C ILE A 120 -19.08 15.83 -10.03
N THR A 121 -19.30 16.19 -8.74
CA THR A 121 -20.61 16.67 -8.27
C THR A 121 -20.72 18.18 -8.17
N GLY A 122 -19.59 18.90 -8.13
CA GLY A 122 -19.54 20.32 -7.82
C GLY A 122 -19.85 20.67 -6.35
N MET A 123 -19.99 19.68 -5.46
CA MET A 123 -20.24 19.90 -4.03
C MET A 123 -19.01 20.54 -3.36
N PRO A 124 -19.22 21.34 -2.30
CA PRO A 124 -18.11 21.82 -1.47
C PRO A 124 -17.25 20.68 -0.91
N GLN A 125 -15.93 20.91 -0.81
CA GLN A 125 -14.96 19.91 -0.34
C GLN A 125 -15.36 19.26 1.00
N TRP A 126 -15.84 20.06 1.95
CA TRP A 126 -16.22 19.57 3.27
C TRP A 126 -17.43 18.61 3.24
N ILE A 127 -18.40 18.81 2.33
CA ILE A 127 -19.53 17.89 2.14
C ILE A 127 -19.03 16.59 1.51
N SER A 128 -18.21 16.68 0.46
CA SER A 128 -17.62 15.52 -0.20
C SER A 128 -16.80 14.69 0.77
N ALA A 129 -15.97 15.33 1.62
CA ALA A 129 -15.19 14.66 2.65
C ALA A 129 -16.08 13.97 3.68
N LEU A 130 -17.15 14.61 4.14
CA LEU A 130 -18.09 14.01 5.09
C LEU A 130 -18.77 12.76 4.50
N ILE A 131 -19.22 12.83 3.26
CA ILE A 131 -19.86 11.70 2.57
C ILE A 131 -18.87 10.52 2.47
N ILE A 132 -17.63 10.79 2.03
CA ILE A 132 -16.58 9.77 1.93
C ILE A 132 -16.27 9.17 3.28
N GLY A 133 -16.11 9.99 4.33
CA GLY A 133 -15.84 9.50 5.68
C GLY A 133 -16.96 8.60 6.22
N VAL A 134 -18.23 8.97 6.01
CA VAL A 134 -19.37 8.13 6.42
C VAL A 134 -19.37 6.79 5.67
N ILE A 135 -19.16 6.79 4.35
CA ILE A 135 -19.12 5.56 3.57
C ILE A 135 -17.95 4.68 4.02
N ALA A 136 -16.75 5.28 4.18
CA ALA A 136 -15.57 4.57 4.65
C ALA A 136 -15.78 3.96 6.04
N LEU A 137 -16.43 4.70 6.95
CA LEU A 137 -16.73 4.25 8.30
C LEU A 137 -17.69 3.06 8.30
N VAL A 138 -18.81 3.15 7.60
CA VAL A 138 -19.79 2.07 7.49
C VAL A 138 -19.15 0.82 6.91
N ALA A 139 -18.38 0.96 5.83
CA ALA A 139 -17.70 -0.16 5.19
C ALA A 139 -16.60 -0.78 6.08
N ALA A 140 -15.79 0.03 6.77
CA ALA A 140 -14.73 -0.45 7.67
C ALA A 140 -15.28 -1.19 8.90
N LEU A 141 -16.52 -0.90 9.31
CA LEU A 141 -17.21 -1.58 10.39
C LEU A 141 -18.00 -2.81 9.93
N ALA A 142 -18.16 -3.00 8.61
CA ALA A 142 -18.82 -4.16 8.03
C ALA A 142 -18.03 -5.48 8.24
N SER A 143 -18.63 -6.60 7.80
CA SER A 143 -17.96 -7.90 7.86
C SER A 143 -16.78 -7.97 6.87
N ASN A 144 -15.75 -8.76 7.22
CA ASN A 144 -14.55 -8.92 6.40
C ASN A 144 -14.84 -9.38 4.96
N LYS A 145 -15.83 -10.25 4.75
CA LYS A 145 -16.18 -10.74 3.41
C LYS A 145 -16.75 -9.67 2.50
N VAL A 146 -17.64 -8.84 3.02
CA VAL A 146 -18.18 -7.68 2.26
C VAL A 146 -17.07 -6.72 1.90
N LEU A 147 -16.21 -6.43 2.87
CA LEU A 147 -15.05 -5.59 2.68
C LEU A 147 -14.13 -6.09 1.57
N GLU A 148 -13.71 -7.36 1.63
CA GLU A 148 -12.84 -7.97 0.63
C GLU A 148 -13.44 -7.86 -0.78
N THR A 149 -14.74 -8.11 -0.93
CA THR A 149 -15.44 -8.05 -2.22
C THR A 149 -15.46 -6.63 -2.78
N ILE A 150 -15.79 -5.64 -1.95
CA ILE A 150 -15.82 -4.22 -2.35
C ILE A 150 -14.42 -3.77 -2.80
N MET A 151 -13.38 -4.12 -2.02
CA MET A 151 -12.00 -3.75 -2.33
C MET A 151 -11.50 -4.38 -3.62
N GLN A 152 -11.77 -5.66 -3.83
CA GLN A 152 -11.41 -6.37 -5.08
C GLN A 152 -12.10 -5.76 -6.30
N PHE A 153 -13.35 -5.37 -6.19
CA PHE A 153 -14.09 -4.72 -7.25
C PHE A 153 -13.46 -3.39 -7.66
N PHE A 154 -13.14 -2.53 -6.69
CA PHE A 154 -12.50 -1.24 -6.97
C PHE A 154 -11.10 -1.40 -7.60
N VAL A 155 -10.26 -2.30 -7.06
CA VAL A 155 -8.94 -2.59 -7.63
C VAL A 155 -9.03 -3.08 -9.08
N SER A 156 -10.01 -3.93 -9.36
CA SER A 156 -10.19 -4.47 -10.73
C SER A 156 -10.56 -3.37 -11.72
N ILE A 157 -11.51 -2.51 -11.37
CA ILE A 157 -11.90 -1.37 -12.24
C ILE A 157 -10.71 -0.44 -12.48
N MET A 158 -10.00 -0.04 -11.42
CA MET A 158 -8.83 0.82 -11.54
C MET A 158 -7.73 0.19 -12.39
N GLY A 159 -7.48 -1.11 -12.18
CA GLY A 159 -6.45 -1.84 -12.94
C GLY A 159 -6.70 -1.79 -14.44
N VAL A 160 -7.94 -2.05 -14.86
CA VAL A 160 -8.33 -2.00 -16.27
C VAL A 160 -8.18 -0.57 -16.81
N LEU A 161 -8.71 0.42 -16.09
CA LEU A 161 -8.67 1.82 -16.51
C LEU A 161 -7.24 2.32 -16.73
N PHE A 162 -6.37 2.14 -15.77
CA PHE A 162 -5.00 2.65 -15.85
C PHE A 162 -4.17 1.92 -16.90
N LEU A 163 -4.35 0.60 -17.04
CA LEU A 163 -3.64 -0.18 -18.06
C LEU A 163 -4.05 0.23 -19.47
N VAL A 164 -5.35 0.34 -19.74
CA VAL A 164 -5.87 0.76 -21.06
C VAL A 164 -5.32 2.14 -21.42
N THR A 165 -5.30 3.07 -20.47
CA THR A 165 -4.78 4.40 -20.71
C THR A 165 -3.28 4.40 -21.02
N ALA A 166 -2.48 3.64 -20.25
CA ALA A 166 -1.03 3.55 -20.49
C ALA A 166 -0.67 3.00 -21.86
N ILE A 167 -1.48 2.08 -22.38
CA ILE A 167 -1.31 1.55 -23.75
C ILE A 167 -1.70 2.60 -24.78
N ALA A 168 -2.82 3.27 -24.56
CA ALA A 168 -3.41 4.17 -25.52
C ALA A 168 -2.62 5.49 -25.73
N VAL A 169 -1.85 5.96 -24.73
CA VAL A 169 -0.96 7.14 -24.87
C VAL A 169 0.29 6.87 -25.72
N ALA A 170 0.51 5.63 -26.18
CA ALA A 170 1.62 5.21 -27.04
C ALA A 170 3.00 5.73 -26.54
N PRO A 171 3.49 5.32 -25.36
CA PRO A 171 4.73 5.82 -24.77
C PRO A 171 5.95 5.43 -25.62
N ASN A 172 7.02 6.23 -25.54
CA ASN A 172 8.30 5.88 -26.15
C ASN A 172 8.94 4.71 -25.41
N LEU A 173 8.85 3.51 -25.95
CA LEU A 173 9.33 2.27 -25.31
C LEU A 173 10.84 2.31 -25.03
N GLY A 174 11.65 2.93 -25.88
CA GLY A 174 13.09 3.09 -25.65
C GLY A 174 13.38 3.86 -24.37
N LYS A 175 12.68 4.97 -24.17
CA LYS A 175 12.80 5.77 -22.94
C LYS A 175 12.20 5.06 -21.71
N VAL A 176 11.14 4.27 -21.87
CA VAL A 176 10.58 3.45 -20.78
C VAL A 176 11.62 2.44 -20.31
N VAL A 177 12.32 1.76 -21.23
CA VAL A 177 13.38 0.80 -20.88
C VAL A 177 14.55 1.48 -20.17
N THR A 178 14.98 2.68 -20.59
CA THR A 178 16.03 3.41 -19.88
C THR A 178 15.62 3.81 -18.46
N GLY A 179 14.32 4.02 -18.21
CA GLY A 179 13.76 4.29 -16.87
C GLY A 179 13.85 3.11 -15.89
N LEU A 180 14.23 1.91 -16.35
CA LEU A 180 14.49 0.75 -15.50
C LEU A 180 15.90 0.74 -14.90
N VAL A 181 16.78 1.64 -15.34
CA VAL A 181 18.13 1.79 -14.76
C VAL A 181 18.03 2.53 -13.43
N PRO A 182 18.61 1.99 -12.32
CA PRO A 182 18.46 2.56 -10.99
C PRO A 182 19.31 3.84 -10.79
N VAL A 183 18.81 4.94 -11.32
CA VAL A 183 19.39 6.27 -11.18
C VAL A 183 18.39 7.17 -10.46
N ILE A 184 18.86 7.95 -9.49
CA ILE A 184 18.05 8.98 -8.81
C ILE A 184 18.41 10.33 -9.47
N PRO A 185 17.46 10.98 -10.16
CA PRO A 185 17.67 12.30 -10.74
C PRO A 185 17.96 13.35 -9.66
N GLU A 186 18.58 14.46 -10.05
CA GLU A 186 18.78 15.60 -9.16
C GLU A 186 17.43 16.09 -8.60
N GLY A 187 17.37 16.34 -7.27
CA GLY A 187 16.13 16.66 -6.58
C GLY A 187 15.11 15.53 -6.48
N GLY A 188 15.42 14.32 -6.99
CA GLY A 188 14.50 13.19 -7.04
C GLY A 188 14.46 12.31 -5.80
N LEU A 189 15.30 12.54 -4.78
CA LEU A 189 15.45 11.64 -3.63
C LEU A 189 14.13 11.45 -2.85
N MET A 190 13.48 12.53 -2.44
CA MET A 190 12.22 12.47 -1.69
C MET A 190 11.09 11.84 -2.52
N ASN A 191 11.08 12.12 -3.84
CA ASN A 191 10.11 11.51 -4.75
C ASN A 191 10.36 10.00 -4.93
N THR A 192 11.63 9.57 -4.94
CA THR A 192 12.00 8.16 -4.97
C THR A 192 11.54 7.45 -3.68
N MET A 193 11.79 8.05 -2.51
CA MET A 193 11.33 7.52 -1.23
C MET A 193 9.80 7.45 -1.16
N ALA A 194 9.12 8.51 -1.57
CA ALA A 194 7.67 8.54 -1.61
C ALA A 194 7.13 7.46 -2.54
N LEU A 195 7.71 7.28 -3.74
CA LEU A 195 7.28 6.26 -4.71
C LEU A 195 7.49 4.83 -4.18
N ILE A 196 8.61 4.56 -3.51
CA ILE A 196 8.85 3.27 -2.84
C ILE A 196 7.88 3.12 -1.66
N GLY A 197 7.68 4.17 -0.87
CA GLY A 197 6.82 4.19 0.31
C GLY A 197 5.33 4.02 0.00
N THR A 198 4.87 4.33 -1.24
CA THR A 198 3.48 4.05 -1.64
C THR A 198 3.18 2.56 -1.74
N THR A 199 4.17 1.76 -2.11
CA THR A 199 4.04 0.32 -2.37
C THR A 199 4.49 -0.50 -1.17
N LEU A 200 5.70 -0.22 -0.67
CA LEU A 200 6.33 -0.88 0.46
C LEU A 200 5.90 -0.23 1.78
N ILE A 201 4.72 -0.57 2.25
CA ILE A 201 4.14 -0.01 3.47
C ILE A 201 4.33 -1.00 4.62
N GLY A 202 5.07 -0.62 5.66
CA GLY A 202 5.40 -1.50 6.78
C GLY A 202 4.17 -2.07 7.50
N MET A 203 3.12 -1.28 7.71
CA MET A 203 1.87 -1.75 8.33
C MET A 203 1.19 -2.86 7.50
N ASN A 204 1.30 -2.81 6.17
CA ASN A 204 0.72 -3.80 5.29
C ASN A 204 1.40 -5.18 5.43
N LEU A 205 2.70 -5.21 5.71
CA LEU A 205 3.45 -6.45 5.97
C LEU A 205 2.97 -7.11 7.26
N ILE A 206 2.67 -6.32 8.30
CA ILE A 206 2.13 -6.81 9.56
C ILE A 206 0.69 -7.30 9.36
N LEU A 207 -0.16 -6.49 8.71
CA LEU A 207 -1.55 -6.88 8.40
C LEU A 207 -1.58 -8.19 7.61
N HIS A 208 -0.70 -8.32 6.59
CA HIS A 208 -0.64 -9.52 5.77
C HIS A 208 -0.33 -10.78 6.59
N SER A 209 0.51 -10.69 7.62
CA SER A 209 0.76 -11.84 8.50
C SER A 209 -0.49 -12.24 9.30
N ILE A 210 -1.24 -11.27 9.81
CA ILE A 210 -2.45 -11.51 10.59
C ILE A 210 -3.54 -12.15 9.71
N THR A 211 -3.76 -11.57 8.52
CA THR A 211 -4.77 -12.08 7.58
C THR A 211 -4.38 -13.44 6.98
N SER A 212 -3.09 -13.67 6.74
CA SER A 212 -2.56 -14.96 6.31
C SER A 212 -2.71 -16.03 7.38
N GLN A 213 -2.47 -15.72 8.65
CA GLN A 213 -2.67 -16.62 9.78
C GLN A 213 -4.13 -17.07 9.87
N GLY A 214 -5.07 -16.15 9.67
CA GLY A 214 -6.51 -16.45 9.71
C GLY A 214 -7.01 -17.28 8.52
N LYS A 215 -6.33 -17.21 7.36
CA LYS A 215 -6.75 -17.88 6.13
C LYS A 215 -6.02 -19.18 5.85
N TYR A 216 -4.71 -19.22 6.05
CA TYR A 216 -3.85 -20.36 5.74
C TYR A 216 -3.43 -21.06 7.02
N THR A 217 -4.04 -22.21 7.28
CA THR A 217 -3.88 -22.94 8.56
C THR A 217 -2.86 -24.06 8.50
N SER A 218 -2.35 -24.40 7.30
CA SER A 218 -1.43 -25.51 7.10
C SER A 218 -0.34 -25.21 6.06
N LEU A 219 0.82 -25.88 6.17
CA LEU A 219 1.98 -25.70 5.31
C LEU A 219 1.72 -26.01 3.82
N ASP A 220 0.82 -26.93 3.53
CA ASP A 220 0.42 -27.29 2.17
C ASP A 220 -0.30 -26.16 1.45
N GLN A 221 -0.78 -25.14 2.16
CA GLN A 221 -1.39 -23.93 1.61
C GLN A 221 -0.38 -22.81 1.29
N LEU A 222 0.90 -22.98 1.64
CA LEU A 222 1.94 -22.00 1.34
C LEU A 222 2.10 -21.68 -0.16
N PRO A 223 1.96 -22.67 -1.10
CA PRO A 223 1.92 -22.35 -2.52
C PRO A 223 0.75 -21.46 -2.94
N ASP A 224 -0.42 -21.61 -2.33
CA ASP A 224 -1.60 -20.76 -2.60
C ASP A 224 -1.34 -19.33 -2.10
N ALA A 225 -0.78 -19.17 -0.89
CA ALA A 225 -0.39 -17.87 -0.36
C ALA A 225 0.64 -17.16 -1.27
N ARG A 226 1.62 -17.90 -1.78
CA ARG A 226 2.61 -17.35 -2.74
C ARG A 226 1.98 -16.94 -4.07
N PHE A 227 1.00 -17.68 -4.54
CA PHE A 227 0.26 -17.33 -5.75
C PHE A 227 -0.55 -16.04 -5.53
N ASP A 228 -1.29 -15.94 -4.43
CA ASP A 228 -2.06 -14.75 -4.02
C ASP A 228 -1.17 -13.50 -3.99
N ILE A 229 -0.01 -13.58 -3.32
CA ILE A 229 0.95 -12.48 -3.23
C ILE A 229 1.44 -12.06 -4.61
N ARG A 230 1.97 -13.01 -5.40
CA ARG A 230 2.56 -12.68 -6.70
C ARG A 230 1.53 -12.07 -7.64
N PHE A 231 0.35 -12.66 -7.73
CA PHE A 231 -0.70 -12.21 -8.63
C PHE A 231 -1.14 -10.78 -8.31
N ASN A 232 -1.48 -10.52 -7.05
CA ASN A 232 -1.97 -9.21 -6.64
C ASN A 232 -0.89 -8.12 -6.72
N ILE A 233 0.35 -8.41 -6.29
CA ILE A 233 1.41 -7.41 -6.33
C ILE A 233 1.86 -7.11 -7.75
N ILE A 234 1.90 -8.09 -8.65
CA ILE A 234 2.20 -7.84 -10.07
C ILE A 234 1.14 -6.91 -10.68
N ILE A 235 -0.14 -7.12 -10.39
CA ILE A 235 -1.20 -6.19 -10.80
C ILE A 235 -0.94 -4.79 -10.25
N GLY A 236 -0.59 -4.67 -8.97
CA GLY A 236 -0.27 -3.40 -8.34
C GLY A 236 0.92 -2.68 -8.98
N ILE A 237 2.00 -3.42 -9.31
CA ILE A 237 3.16 -2.89 -10.04
C ILE A 237 2.73 -2.35 -11.41
N ILE A 238 1.94 -3.13 -12.16
CA ILE A 238 1.45 -2.75 -13.49
C ILE A 238 0.62 -1.46 -13.40
N ILE A 239 -0.28 -1.36 -12.44
CA ILE A 239 -1.11 -0.17 -12.24
C ILE A 239 -0.24 1.05 -11.91
N THR A 240 0.68 0.94 -10.95
CA THR A 240 1.56 2.05 -10.56
C THR A 240 2.46 2.49 -11.72
N ALA A 241 3.05 1.53 -12.44
CA ALA A 241 3.85 1.80 -13.64
C ALA A 241 3.02 2.48 -14.74
N SER A 242 1.77 2.04 -14.94
CA SER A 242 0.85 2.63 -15.92
C SER A 242 0.56 4.10 -15.62
N ILE A 243 0.32 4.46 -14.35
CA ILE A 243 0.10 5.84 -13.92
C ILE A 243 1.34 6.70 -14.21
N LEU A 244 2.53 6.21 -13.82
CA LEU A 244 3.79 6.91 -14.04
C LEU A 244 4.07 7.10 -15.54
N ILE A 245 3.93 6.04 -16.33
CA ILE A 245 4.16 6.06 -17.79
C ILE A 245 3.19 7.02 -18.46
N THR A 246 1.90 6.95 -18.15
CA THR A 246 0.88 7.84 -18.73
C THR A 246 1.20 9.30 -18.42
N SER A 247 1.44 9.63 -17.15
CA SER A 247 1.75 11.00 -16.74
C SER A 247 3.08 11.49 -17.31
N GLY A 248 4.10 10.64 -17.36
CA GLY A 248 5.39 10.94 -17.97
C GLY A 248 5.36 11.10 -19.48
N THR A 249 4.40 10.45 -20.17
CA THR A 249 4.21 10.62 -21.61
C THR A 249 3.50 11.94 -21.92
N VAL A 250 2.43 12.24 -21.18
CA VAL A 250 1.49 13.33 -21.51
C VAL A 250 1.90 14.65 -20.89
N LEU A 251 2.38 14.65 -19.64
CA LEU A 251 2.53 15.86 -18.84
C LEU A 251 3.99 16.30 -18.62
N TYR A 252 5.00 15.45 -18.94
CA TYR A 252 6.40 15.82 -18.81
C TYR A 252 6.76 16.97 -19.76
N GLY A 253 7.40 18.01 -19.22
CA GLY A 253 7.84 19.18 -20.00
C GLY A 253 6.74 20.17 -20.37
N THR A 254 5.48 19.97 -19.95
CA THR A 254 4.35 20.86 -20.23
C THR A 254 4.24 22.05 -19.24
N GLY A 255 5.06 22.08 -18.19
CA GLY A 255 4.93 23.08 -17.11
C GLY A 255 3.76 22.78 -16.14
N THR A 256 3.10 21.64 -16.26
CA THR A 256 1.99 21.28 -15.37
C THR A 256 2.45 21.12 -13.92
N SER A 257 1.84 21.85 -13.00
CA SER A 257 2.03 21.65 -11.56
C SER A 257 1.11 20.56 -11.03
N VAL A 258 1.64 19.69 -10.16
CA VAL A 258 0.84 18.62 -9.53
C VAL A 258 0.31 19.11 -8.19
N ASN A 259 -0.98 19.44 -8.15
CA ASN A 259 -1.65 19.97 -6.97
C ASN A 259 -2.41 18.89 -6.17
N GLY A 260 -2.42 17.67 -6.67
CA GLY A 260 -3.09 16.52 -6.06
C GLY A 260 -3.33 15.41 -7.07
N ALA A 261 -4.09 14.41 -6.65
CA ALA A 261 -4.38 13.24 -7.48
C ALA A 261 -5.23 13.59 -8.74
N LEU A 262 -6.03 14.67 -8.70
CA LEU A 262 -6.78 15.15 -9.87
C LEU A 262 -5.91 15.54 -11.05
N THR A 263 -4.64 15.91 -10.84
CA THR A 263 -3.71 16.19 -11.95
C THR A 263 -3.55 14.99 -12.89
N PHE A 264 -3.76 13.78 -12.39
CA PHE A 264 -3.73 12.56 -13.20
C PHE A 264 -4.79 12.57 -14.30
N THR A 265 -5.98 13.14 -14.05
CA THR A 265 -7.08 13.19 -15.03
C THR A 265 -6.65 13.88 -16.34
N LYS A 266 -5.78 14.92 -16.25
CA LYS A 266 -5.20 15.59 -17.40
C LYS A 266 -4.37 14.68 -18.27
N SER A 267 -3.72 13.66 -17.68
CA SER A 267 -2.94 12.69 -18.46
C SER A 267 -3.81 11.73 -19.27
N LEU A 268 -5.11 11.66 -18.99
CA LEU A 268 -6.09 10.86 -19.72
C LEU A 268 -6.71 11.59 -20.92
N GLU A 269 -6.63 12.92 -20.95
CA GLU A 269 -7.29 13.76 -21.99
C GLU A 269 -6.93 13.38 -23.43
N PRO A 270 -5.66 13.07 -23.78
CA PRO A 270 -5.32 12.70 -25.16
C PRO A 270 -6.03 11.42 -25.65
N VAL A 271 -6.45 10.55 -24.71
CA VAL A 271 -7.07 9.25 -25.02
C VAL A 271 -8.58 9.32 -24.91
N LEU A 272 -9.08 9.96 -23.85
CA LEU A 272 -10.50 9.96 -23.48
C LEU A 272 -11.21 11.27 -23.82
N GLY A 273 -10.48 12.30 -24.25
CA GLY A 273 -11.04 13.62 -24.52
C GLY A 273 -11.82 14.16 -23.30
N SER A 274 -13.05 14.62 -23.50
CA SER A 274 -13.92 15.16 -22.45
C SER A 274 -14.31 14.14 -21.36
N TRP A 275 -14.21 12.83 -21.64
CA TRP A 275 -14.48 11.78 -20.66
C TRP A 275 -13.35 11.57 -19.66
N ALA A 276 -12.15 12.09 -19.94
CA ALA A 276 -10.97 11.95 -19.10
C ALA A 276 -11.22 12.39 -17.64
N ARG A 277 -11.91 13.51 -17.47
CA ARG A 277 -12.27 14.05 -16.17
C ARG A 277 -13.16 13.07 -15.41
N VAL A 278 -14.30 12.69 -15.96
CA VAL A 278 -15.27 11.81 -15.29
C VAL A 278 -14.66 10.46 -14.95
N VAL A 279 -13.94 9.87 -15.89
CA VAL A 279 -13.30 8.55 -15.72
C VAL A 279 -12.17 8.59 -14.70
N GLY A 280 -11.33 9.64 -14.74
CA GLY A 280 -10.24 9.83 -13.80
C GLY A 280 -10.74 10.11 -12.38
N ASP A 281 -11.78 10.92 -12.24
CA ASP A 281 -12.36 11.27 -10.94
C ASP A 281 -13.07 10.07 -10.30
N LEU A 282 -13.80 9.26 -11.09
CA LEU A 282 -14.36 8.00 -10.63
C LEU A 282 -13.26 7.02 -10.18
N GLY A 283 -12.16 6.95 -10.96
CA GLY A 283 -10.99 6.15 -10.58
C GLY A 283 -10.38 6.61 -9.26
N LEU A 284 -10.23 7.93 -9.09
CA LEU A 284 -9.68 8.51 -7.87
C LEU A 284 -10.61 8.31 -6.66
N LEU A 285 -11.91 8.50 -6.84
CA LEU A 285 -12.93 8.24 -5.84
C LEU A 285 -12.86 6.76 -5.38
N ALA A 286 -12.84 5.84 -6.33
CA ALA A 286 -12.77 4.41 -6.05
C ALA A 286 -11.45 4.03 -5.33
N ALA A 287 -10.31 4.54 -5.80
CA ALA A 287 -9.01 4.33 -5.20
C ALA A 287 -8.95 4.87 -3.77
N GLY A 288 -9.42 6.09 -3.56
CA GLY A 288 -9.40 6.73 -2.26
C GLY A 288 -10.32 6.06 -1.26
N LEU A 289 -11.53 5.73 -1.68
CA LEU A 289 -12.51 5.07 -0.82
C LEU A 289 -12.03 3.65 -0.42
N SER A 290 -11.54 2.85 -1.38
CA SER A 290 -11.03 1.52 -1.07
C SER A 290 -9.85 1.57 -0.11
N SER A 291 -8.91 2.50 -0.30
CA SER A 291 -7.75 2.67 0.57
C SER A 291 -8.12 3.23 1.96
N ALA A 292 -9.09 4.16 2.06
CA ALA A 292 -9.60 4.66 3.33
C ALA A 292 -10.25 3.53 4.18
N ILE A 293 -11.06 2.70 3.54
CA ILE A 293 -11.65 1.50 4.17
C ILE A 293 -10.54 0.55 4.64
N ALA A 294 -9.53 0.31 3.78
CA ALA A 294 -8.42 -0.58 4.09
C ALA A 294 -7.60 -0.10 5.29
N VAL A 295 -7.35 1.20 5.41
CA VAL A 295 -6.61 1.78 6.56
C VAL A 295 -7.41 1.62 7.85
N GLY A 296 -8.71 1.91 7.85
CA GLY A 296 -9.58 1.68 9.01
C GLY A 296 -9.58 0.20 9.45
N PHE A 297 -9.67 -0.72 8.49
CA PHE A 297 -9.56 -2.16 8.75
C PHE A 297 -8.17 -2.55 9.29
N THR A 298 -7.10 -2.02 8.70
CA THR A 298 -5.72 -2.27 9.11
C THR A 298 -5.49 -1.85 10.55
N PHE A 299 -5.92 -0.64 10.90
CA PHE A 299 -5.72 -0.07 12.24
C PHE A 299 -6.39 -0.91 13.31
N LYS A 300 -7.69 -1.20 13.16
CA LYS A 300 -8.41 -2.04 14.11
C LYS A 300 -7.84 -3.47 14.22
N THR A 301 -7.39 -4.05 13.11
CA THR A 301 -6.91 -5.43 13.07
C THR A 301 -5.53 -5.57 13.73
N ILE A 302 -4.58 -4.68 13.39
CA ILE A 302 -3.24 -4.73 13.97
C ILE A 302 -3.26 -4.43 15.46
N PHE A 303 -4.01 -3.40 15.90
CA PHE A 303 -4.08 -3.06 17.32
C PHE A 303 -4.80 -4.12 18.15
N SER A 304 -5.83 -4.77 17.59
CA SER A 304 -6.47 -5.90 18.29
C SER A 304 -5.52 -7.09 18.47
N ALA A 305 -4.67 -7.37 17.47
CA ALA A 305 -3.65 -8.41 17.57
C ALA A 305 -2.51 -7.99 18.53
N LEU A 306 -2.08 -6.72 18.49
CA LEU A 306 -1.01 -6.18 19.32
C LEU A 306 -1.31 -6.27 20.82
N PHE A 307 -2.56 -6.03 21.18
CA PHE A 307 -3.03 -6.05 22.58
C PHE A 307 -3.84 -7.29 22.93
N HIS A 308 -3.93 -8.27 22.03
CA HIS A 308 -4.67 -9.52 22.23
C HIS A 308 -6.11 -9.30 22.75
N TRP A 309 -6.83 -8.34 22.14
CA TRP A 309 -8.19 -8.04 22.60
C TRP A 309 -9.14 -9.21 22.32
N GLU A 310 -9.92 -9.59 23.31
CA GLU A 310 -10.99 -10.57 23.16
C GLU A 310 -12.00 -10.08 22.13
N GLY A 311 -12.40 -10.98 21.21
CA GLY A 311 -13.23 -10.62 20.04
C GLY A 311 -12.46 -10.04 18.85
N GLY A 312 -11.12 -9.89 18.96
CA GLY A 312 -10.24 -9.47 17.87
C GLY A 312 -10.63 -8.13 17.25
N SER A 313 -10.56 -8.02 15.94
CA SER A 313 -10.91 -6.79 15.18
C SER A 313 -12.41 -6.45 15.22
N SER A 314 -13.27 -7.31 15.77
CA SER A 314 -14.71 -7.09 15.89
C SER A 314 -15.10 -6.50 17.25
N CYS A 315 -14.20 -6.45 18.23
CA CYS A 315 -14.50 -5.90 19.55
C CYS A 315 -14.74 -4.37 19.50
N THR A 316 -15.41 -3.84 20.52
CA THR A 316 -15.76 -2.41 20.61
C THR A 316 -14.52 -1.51 20.58
N LYS A 317 -13.42 -1.90 21.28
CA LYS A 317 -12.16 -1.14 21.29
C LYS A 317 -11.55 -1.02 19.89
N ALA A 318 -11.54 -2.12 19.14
CA ALA A 318 -11.03 -2.14 17.77
C ALA A 318 -11.90 -1.29 16.81
N LYS A 319 -13.22 -1.37 16.94
CA LYS A 319 -14.14 -0.52 16.18
C LYS A 319 -13.94 0.95 16.49
N LEU A 320 -13.73 1.31 17.76
CA LEU A 320 -13.46 2.68 18.16
C LEU A 320 -12.19 3.23 17.51
N LEU A 321 -11.13 2.43 17.41
CA LEU A 321 -9.91 2.84 16.71
C LEU A 321 -10.15 3.10 15.21
N ALA A 322 -10.93 2.25 14.54
CA ALA A 322 -11.31 2.49 13.16
C ALA A 322 -12.09 3.81 13.01
N ILE A 323 -13.01 4.09 13.93
CA ILE A 323 -13.75 5.37 13.97
C ILE A 323 -12.78 6.55 14.12
N VAL A 324 -11.85 6.47 15.08
CA VAL A 324 -10.91 7.56 15.36
C VAL A 324 -10.04 7.88 14.14
N VAL A 325 -9.46 6.88 13.48
CA VAL A 325 -8.59 7.12 12.34
C VAL A 325 -9.36 7.64 11.12
N ILE A 326 -10.59 7.17 10.87
CA ILE A 326 -11.43 7.63 9.77
C ILE A 326 -11.90 9.06 10.04
N VAL A 327 -12.42 9.36 11.24
CA VAL A 327 -12.84 10.71 11.61
C VAL A 327 -11.68 11.69 11.50
N PHE A 328 -10.47 11.32 11.92
CA PHE A 328 -9.27 12.15 11.75
C PHE A 328 -9.02 12.49 10.27
N GLY A 329 -9.03 11.48 9.38
CA GLY A 329 -8.87 11.69 7.94
C GLY A 329 -9.97 12.61 7.36
N THR A 330 -11.22 12.36 7.74
CA THR A 330 -12.37 13.15 7.32
C THR A 330 -12.22 14.63 7.71
N VAL A 331 -11.87 14.90 8.98
CA VAL A 331 -11.66 16.28 9.45
C VAL A 331 -10.53 16.97 8.68
N LEU A 332 -9.41 16.27 8.45
CA LEU A 332 -8.32 16.83 7.64
C LEU A 332 -8.73 17.07 6.19
N ALA A 333 -9.53 16.19 5.60
CA ALA A 333 -10.04 16.36 4.24
C ALA A 333 -11.02 17.53 4.12
N MET A 334 -11.77 17.85 5.18
CA MET A 334 -12.69 18.99 5.20
C MET A 334 -11.97 20.34 5.21
N VAL A 335 -10.80 20.43 5.84
CA VAL A 335 -10.10 21.73 6.07
C VAL A 335 -8.87 21.92 5.19
N ASN A 336 -8.48 20.95 4.38
CA ASN A 336 -7.18 20.97 3.71
C ASN A 336 -7.20 21.67 2.35
N THR A 337 -6.20 22.53 2.12
CA THR A 337 -6.01 23.30 0.89
C THR A 337 -4.81 22.85 0.04
N THR A 338 -3.95 21.95 0.54
CA THR A 338 -2.74 21.47 -0.17
C THR A 338 -2.64 19.95 -0.21
N PRO A 339 -3.52 19.27 -0.97
CA PRO A 339 -3.63 17.80 -0.94
C PRO A 339 -2.33 17.08 -1.28
N ALA A 340 -1.62 17.51 -2.33
CA ALA A 340 -0.43 16.82 -2.81
C ALA A 340 0.69 16.75 -1.78
N ALA A 341 0.95 17.83 -1.04
CA ALA A 341 2.02 17.88 -0.05
C ALA A 341 1.79 16.89 1.09
N ILE A 342 0.58 16.83 1.63
CA ILE A 342 0.21 15.89 2.70
C ILE A 342 0.28 14.44 2.21
N ILE A 343 -0.24 14.19 1.02
CA ILE A 343 -0.20 12.85 0.42
C ILE A 343 1.25 12.37 0.26
N VAL A 344 2.13 13.20 -0.33
CA VAL A 344 3.54 12.83 -0.56
C VAL A 344 4.30 12.68 0.77
N ALA A 345 4.05 13.57 1.75
CA ALA A 345 4.65 13.47 3.08
C ALA A 345 4.26 12.15 3.79
N ALA A 346 2.99 11.76 3.71
CA ALA A 346 2.50 10.49 4.26
C ALA A 346 3.24 9.29 3.66
N GLN A 347 3.48 9.30 2.34
CA GLN A 347 4.23 8.25 1.65
C GLN A 347 5.71 8.23 2.09
N ALA A 348 6.34 9.39 2.22
CA ALA A 348 7.72 9.50 2.68
C ALA A 348 7.90 8.97 4.11
N ILE A 349 6.98 9.29 5.03
CA ILE A 349 6.97 8.77 6.41
C ILE A 349 6.98 7.24 6.42
N SER A 350 6.19 6.60 5.55
CA SER A 350 6.21 5.14 5.41
C SER A 350 7.59 4.62 5.00
N GLY A 351 8.28 5.34 4.11
CA GLY A 351 9.64 5.02 3.68
C GLY A 351 10.66 5.03 4.83
N PHE A 352 10.50 5.90 5.84
CA PHE A 352 11.35 5.93 7.04
C PHE A 352 11.09 4.77 8.00
N ILE A 353 9.84 4.31 8.11
CA ILE A 353 9.45 3.24 9.04
C ILE A 353 9.82 1.86 8.47
N LEU A 354 9.76 1.71 7.17
CA LEU A 354 9.91 0.44 6.47
C LEU A 354 11.20 -0.35 6.79
N PRO A 355 12.43 0.26 6.82
CA PRO A 355 13.66 -0.48 7.06
C PRO A 355 13.61 -1.28 8.37
N PHE A 356 13.01 -0.72 9.41
CA PHE A 356 12.91 -1.36 10.72
C PHE A 356 11.98 -2.57 10.70
N ILE A 357 10.85 -2.47 9.99
CA ILE A 357 9.92 -3.60 9.82
C ILE A 357 10.58 -4.69 8.94
N ALA A 358 11.32 -4.30 7.90
CA ALA A 358 12.05 -5.22 7.04
C ALA A 358 13.13 -6.01 7.80
N ILE A 359 13.91 -5.33 8.64
CA ILE A 359 14.91 -5.97 9.52
C ILE A 359 14.22 -6.92 10.50
N LEU A 360 13.13 -6.50 11.12
CA LEU A 360 12.37 -7.36 12.03
C LEU A 360 11.89 -8.64 11.35
N LEU A 361 11.32 -8.52 10.13
CA LEU A 361 10.91 -9.68 9.33
C LEU A 361 12.07 -10.60 9.00
N LEU A 362 13.24 -10.07 8.59
CA LEU A 362 14.43 -10.85 8.31
C LEU A 362 14.93 -11.63 9.55
N VAL A 363 14.94 -10.97 10.71
CA VAL A 363 15.34 -11.62 11.96
C VAL A 363 14.41 -12.79 12.30
N ILE A 364 13.09 -12.59 12.23
CA ILE A 364 12.09 -13.63 12.51
C ILE A 364 12.20 -14.76 11.48
N ALA A 365 12.30 -14.40 10.18
CA ALA A 365 12.34 -15.37 9.08
C ALA A 365 13.58 -16.26 9.09
N ASN A 366 14.63 -15.89 9.82
CA ASN A 366 15.85 -16.69 10.04
C ASN A 366 15.85 -17.46 11.38
N SER A 367 14.81 -17.30 12.21
CA SER A 367 14.72 -17.99 13.50
C SER A 367 14.39 -19.48 13.32
N LYS A 368 15.39 -20.35 13.49
CA LYS A 368 15.18 -21.80 13.50
C LYS A 368 14.21 -22.24 14.61
N LYS A 369 14.19 -21.53 15.74
CA LYS A 369 13.27 -21.79 16.86
C LYS A 369 11.81 -21.66 16.45
N LEU A 370 11.49 -20.71 15.56
CA LEU A 370 10.13 -20.43 15.12
C LEU A 370 9.74 -21.17 13.84
N LEU A 371 10.67 -21.32 12.91
CA LEU A 371 10.38 -21.80 11.56
C LEU A 371 11.01 -23.16 11.22
N GLY A 372 11.83 -23.73 12.09
CA GLY A 372 12.49 -25.02 11.86
C GLY A 372 13.30 -25.02 10.57
N SER A 373 13.01 -25.96 9.66
CA SER A 373 13.60 -26.05 8.32
C SER A 373 13.06 -25.02 7.32
N ASN A 374 11.99 -24.28 7.66
CA ASN A 374 11.35 -23.31 6.79
C ASN A 374 11.91 -21.88 6.94
N THR A 375 13.13 -21.72 7.45
CA THR A 375 13.85 -20.45 7.48
C THR A 375 14.13 -19.91 6.07
N ASN A 376 14.59 -18.67 5.98
CA ASN A 376 14.96 -18.06 4.70
C ASN A 376 16.06 -18.88 3.98
N SER A 377 15.90 -19.00 2.67
CA SER A 377 17.01 -19.38 1.79
C SER A 377 17.98 -18.22 1.61
N VAL A 378 19.20 -18.49 1.14
CA VAL A 378 20.21 -17.47 0.83
C VAL A 378 19.65 -16.39 -0.08
N ILE A 379 18.93 -16.77 -1.14
CA ILE A 379 18.32 -15.83 -2.10
C ILE A 379 17.32 -14.90 -1.41
N ARG A 380 16.46 -15.41 -0.52
CA ARG A 380 15.49 -14.58 0.23
C ARG A 380 16.18 -13.61 1.19
N ASN A 381 17.26 -14.06 1.83
CA ASN A 381 18.06 -13.19 2.69
C ASN A 381 18.74 -12.07 1.90
N VAL A 382 19.31 -12.38 0.74
CA VAL A 382 19.95 -11.40 -0.14
C VAL A 382 18.90 -10.37 -0.63
N LEU A 383 17.78 -10.82 -1.18
CA LEU A 383 16.73 -9.92 -1.69
C LEU A 383 16.10 -9.08 -0.57
N GLY A 384 15.78 -9.69 0.56
CA GLY A 384 15.25 -8.96 1.72
C GLY A 384 16.28 -8.02 2.33
N GLY A 385 17.54 -8.40 2.38
CA GLY A 385 18.66 -7.56 2.82
C GLY A 385 18.90 -6.36 1.91
N ILE A 386 18.86 -6.55 0.59
CA ILE A 386 18.93 -5.46 -0.39
C ILE A 386 17.78 -4.48 -0.19
N ALA A 387 16.55 -4.99 -0.03
CA ALA A 387 15.38 -4.15 0.19
C ALA A 387 15.50 -3.34 1.50
N ALA A 388 15.92 -3.97 2.61
CA ALA A 388 16.12 -3.28 3.89
C ALA A 388 17.27 -2.27 3.82
N ALA A 389 18.41 -2.63 3.22
CA ALA A 389 19.57 -1.74 3.10
C ALA A 389 19.29 -0.55 2.17
N ALA A 390 18.64 -0.77 1.02
CA ALA A 390 18.31 0.29 0.09
C ALA A 390 17.33 1.30 0.70
N THR A 391 16.28 0.83 1.38
CA THR A 391 15.31 1.70 2.04
C THR A 391 15.93 2.44 3.23
N LEU A 392 16.83 1.81 4.00
CA LEU A 392 17.58 2.45 5.07
C LEU A 392 18.52 3.53 4.53
N ALA A 393 19.26 3.23 3.45
CA ALA A 393 20.17 4.19 2.82
C ALA A 393 19.42 5.42 2.29
N LEU A 394 18.24 5.22 1.67
CA LEU A 394 17.37 6.32 1.23
C LEU A 394 16.88 7.16 2.41
N ALA A 395 16.42 6.49 3.49
CA ALA A 395 15.95 7.18 4.69
C ALA A 395 17.07 8.00 5.36
N VAL A 396 18.26 7.42 5.53
CA VAL A 396 19.42 8.14 6.07
C VAL A 396 19.81 9.33 5.19
N ARG A 397 19.93 9.13 3.87
CA ARG A 397 20.27 10.21 2.94
C ARG A 397 19.26 11.35 2.99
N ALA A 398 17.97 11.06 3.19
CA ALA A 398 16.93 12.08 3.27
C ALA A 398 16.99 12.92 4.57
N LEU A 399 17.67 12.45 5.62
CA LEU A 399 17.88 13.22 6.85
C LEU A 399 19.03 14.23 6.72
N TYR A 400 19.90 14.06 5.73
CA TYR A 400 21.06 14.93 5.48
C TYR A 400 20.84 15.92 4.31
N ASN A 401 19.71 15.84 3.62
CA ASN A 401 19.31 16.78 2.56
C ASN A 401 18.10 17.62 2.98
#